data_cd392bec0e883c0c4191b572d0d51704
#
_entry.id   cd392bec0e883c0c4191b572d0d51704
#
_cell.length_a   1.000
_cell.length_b   1.000
_cell.length_c   1.000
_cell.angle_alpha   90.00
_cell.angle_beta   90.00
_cell.angle_gamma   90.00
#
_symmetry.space_group_name_H-M   'P 1'
#
loop_
_entity.id
_entity.type
_entity.pdbx_description
1 polymer ?
#
loop_
_entity_poly.entity_id
_entity_poly.type
_entity_poly.pdbx_seq_one_letter_code
_entity_poly.pdbx_strand_id
1 'polypeptide(L)'
;AYHDKPISTLSYYLHSFMSEQISNSGCRVAISGNGADELFAGYYDHYSFWLAEMGSSTNHSKLVADWKNSYGKYVQNPMLQSPDVFLYNSSIRDHIYLNAEEFSNWLVEPFCEPFSETKYSDNVLRNRMLNELRHETIPVILHEDDRNSMFYSVENRSPYLDRNLAEFLFTVPSRHLVKHGFAKYLLRAAGTGYVSENVLWDKRKRGFNAPIDSLVDRKNSQTKDRLLCQSPIFNTV
;
A
#
# COMPACT_ATOMS: atom_id res chain seq x y z
N ALA A 1 4.42 2.98 24.44
CA ALA A 1 3.63 3.59 25.49
C ALA A 1 2.44 4.37 24.91
N TYR A 2 2.60 5.35 24.00
CA TYR A 2 1.48 6.15 23.49
C TYR A 2 0.50 5.34 22.61
N HIS A 3 1.01 4.40 21.84
CA HIS A 3 0.19 3.54 20.98
C HIS A 3 -0.52 2.41 21.74
N ASP A 4 -0.10 2.07 22.96
CA ASP A 4 -0.61 0.96 23.78
C ASP A 4 -0.62 -0.42 23.09
N LYS A 5 0.09 -0.54 21.98
CA LYS A 5 0.28 -1.76 21.20
C LYS A 5 1.58 -1.70 20.39
N PRO A 6 2.11 -2.84 19.96
CA PRO A 6 3.18 -2.87 18.96
C PRO A 6 2.75 -2.21 17.65
N ILE A 7 3.69 -1.53 16.99
CA ILE A 7 3.47 -0.98 15.65
C ILE A 7 3.42 -2.12 14.62
N SER A 8 2.51 -2.02 13.65
CA SER A 8 2.31 -3.07 12.65
C SER A 8 3.50 -3.21 11.68
N THR A 9 4.18 -2.12 11.37
CA THR A 9 5.34 -2.12 10.47
C THR A 9 6.37 -1.08 10.87
N LEU A 10 7.63 -1.30 10.47
CA LEU A 10 8.69 -0.31 10.67
C LEU A 10 8.44 1.02 9.96
N SER A 11 7.64 1.03 8.91
CA SER A 11 7.27 2.26 8.21
C SER A 11 6.58 3.25 9.15
N TYR A 12 5.73 2.77 10.06
CA TYR A 12 5.07 3.66 11.03
C TYR A 12 6.02 4.25 12.08
N TYR A 13 7.10 3.56 12.42
CA TYR A 13 8.16 4.15 13.22
C TYR A 13 8.81 5.35 12.50
N LEU A 14 9.03 5.24 11.19
CA LEU A 14 9.57 6.35 10.39
C LEU A 14 8.55 7.50 10.25
N HIS A 15 7.26 7.20 10.14
CA HIS A 15 6.21 8.24 10.16
C HIS A 15 6.20 9.02 11.48
N SER A 16 6.42 8.33 12.62
CA SER A 16 6.59 8.98 13.92
C SER A 16 7.78 9.96 13.92
N PHE A 17 8.93 9.51 13.42
CA PHE A 17 10.11 10.34 13.31
C PHE A 17 9.90 11.56 12.39
N MET A 18 9.21 11.37 11.25
CA MET A 18 8.84 12.48 10.36
C MET A 18 7.92 13.48 11.07
N SER A 19 6.94 13.01 11.83
CA SER A 19 6.02 13.87 12.59
C SER A 19 6.75 14.70 13.63
N GLU A 20 7.76 14.13 14.28
CA GLU A 20 8.67 14.86 15.19
C GLU A 20 9.39 16.00 14.46
N GLN A 21 9.97 15.72 13.28
CA GLN A 21 10.68 16.74 12.50
C GLN A 21 9.74 17.85 12.02
N ILE A 22 8.52 17.50 11.60
CA ILE A 22 7.49 18.48 11.22
C ILE A 22 7.15 19.38 12.40
N SER A 23 6.91 18.81 13.58
CA SER A 23 6.64 19.57 14.80
C SER A 23 7.81 20.48 15.17
N ASN A 24 9.04 19.97 15.13
CA ASN A 24 10.27 20.73 15.42
C ASN A 24 10.49 21.90 14.44
N SER A 25 10.00 21.78 13.20
CA SER A 25 10.02 22.88 12.22
C SER A 25 8.96 23.97 12.48
N GLY A 26 8.13 23.80 13.51
CA GLY A 26 7.04 24.73 13.86
C GLY A 26 5.75 24.50 13.07
N CYS A 27 5.70 23.51 12.19
CA CYS A 27 4.48 23.16 11.45
C CYS A 27 3.49 22.40 12.35
N ARG A 28 2.20 22.74 12.21
CA ARG A 28 1.11 22.12 12.98
C ARG A 28 0.16 21.29 12.12
N VAL A 29 0.30 21.38 10.80
CA VAL A 29 -0.51 20.65 9.84
C VAL A 29 0.40 20.01 8.81
N ALA A 30 0.21 18.74 8.55
CA ALA A 30 0.83 17.99 7.47
C ALA A 30 -0.23 17.57 6.44
N ILE A 31 0.15 17.51 5.18
CA ILE A 31 -0.70 16.99 4.09
C ILE A 31 -0.07 15.69 3.58
N SER A 32 -0.83 14.60 3.65
CA SER A 32 -0.38 13.28 3.21
C SER A 32 -0.98 12.87 1.88
N GLY A 33 -0.33 11.90 1.24
CA GLY A 33 -0.79 11.28 0.00
C GLY A 33 -1.69 10.05 0.19
N ASN A 34 -2.16 9.79 1.41
CA ASN A 34 -2.98 8.61 1.73
C ASN A 34 -4.26 8.59 0.90
N GLY A 35 -4.66 7.43 0.42
CA GLY A 35 -5.84 7.24 -0.42
C GLY A 35 -5.57 7.32 -1.93
N ALA A 36 -4.41 7.82 -2.37
CA ALA A 36 -4.11 7.95 -3.79
C ALA A 36 -3.94 6.60 -4.51
N ASP A 37 -3.38 5.60 -3.85
CA ASP A 37 -3.23 4.26 -4.43
C ASP A 37 -4.60 3.56 -4.53
N GLU A 38 -5.42 3.64 -3.51
CA GLU A 38 -6.73 3.00 -3.40
C GLU A 38 -7.77 3.62 -4.35
N LEU A 39 -7.68 4.92 -4.61
CA LEU A 39 -8.64 5.61 -5.47
C LEU A 39 -8.24 5.65 -6.94
N PHE A 40 -6.94 5.60 -7.26
CA PHE A 40 -6.43 5.73 -8.62
C PHE A 40 -5.73 4.48 -9.15
N ALA A 41 -5.93 3.33 -8.53
CA ALA A 41 -5.32 2.05 -8.90
C ALA A 41 -3.78 2.10 -8.90
N GLY A 42 -3.17 2.35 -7.74
CA GLY A 42 -1.73 2.57 -7.62
C GLY A 42 -0.92 1.34 -7.22
N TYR A 43 -1.52 0.27 -6.70
CA TYR A 43 -0.81 -0.93 -6.26
C TYR A 43 -0.46 -1.86 -7.42
N TYR A 44 0.49 -2.78 -7.20
CA TYR A 44 0.92 -3.71 -8.24
C TYR A 44 -0.18 -4.69 -8.64
N ASP A 45 -0.95 -5.19 -7.69
CA ASP A 45 -2.10 -6.05 -7.92
C ASP A 45 -3.24 -5.33 -8.64
N HIS A 46 -3.45 -4.03 -8.39
CA HIS A 46 -4.43 -3.22 -9.12
C HIS A 46 -4.18 -3.22 -10.62
N TYR A 47 -2.91 -3.13 -11.03
CA TYR A 47 -2.58 -3.19 -12.46
C TYR A 47 -2.90 -4.56 -13.03
N SER A 48 -2.61 -5.63 -12.31
CA SER A 48 -2.89 -7.00 -12.75
C SER A 48 -4.40 -7.30 -12.77
N PHE A 49 -5.18 -6.81 -11.80
CA PHE A 49 -6.65 -6.86 -11.84
C PHE A 49 -7.21 -6.08 -13.03
N TRP A 50 -6.65 -4.91 -13.31
CA TRP A 50 -7.03 -4.12 -14.47
C TRP A 50 -6.74 -4.85 -15.78
N LEU A 51 -5.60 -5.53 -15.91
CA LEU A 51 -5.29 -6.35 -17.08
C LEU A 51 -6.30 -7.47 -17.26
N ALA A 52 -6.71 -8.13 -16.18
CA ALA A 52 -7.74 -9.18 -16.21
C ALA A 52 -9.10 -8.61 -16.67
N GLU A 53 -9.50 -7.43 -16.20
CA GLU A 53 -10.71 -6.74 -16.66
C GLU A 53 -10.65 -6.42 -18.16
N MET A 54 -9.47 -6.06 -18.68
CA MET A 54 -9.25 -5.77 -20.10
C MET A 54 -9.00 -7.02 -20.95
N GLY A 55 -9.14 -8.21 -20.39
CA GLY A 55 -8.81 -9.49 -21.06
C GLY A 55 -9.54 -9.75 -22.37
N SER A 56 -10.79 -9.26 -22.50
CA SER A 56 -11.57 -9.35 -23.75
C SER A 56 -11.28 -8.24 -24.76
N SER A 57 -10.41 -7.30 -24.45
CA SER A 57 -10.06 -6.18 -25.33
C SER A 57 -9.22 -6.68 -26.51
N THR A 58 -9.52 -6.18 -27.72
CA THR A 58 -8.69 -6.42 -28.92
C THR A 58 -7.24 -5.98 -28.76
N ASN A 59 -6.97 -5.06 -27.84
CA ASN A 59 -5.64 -4.52 -27.54
C ASN A 59 -4.96 -5.21 -26.34
N HIS A 60 -5.50 -6.31 -25.78
CA HIS A 60 -4.97 -6.93 -24.55
C HIS A 60 -3.48 -7.27 -24.66
N SER A 61 -3.03 -7.87 -25.77
CA SER A 61 -1.62 -8.20 -25.98
C SER A 61 -0.69 -6.96 -25.89
N LYS A 62 -1.14 -5.79 -26.36
CA LYS A 62 -0.42 -4.53 -26.24
C LYS A 62 -0.38 -4.07 -24.78
N LEU A 63 -1.48 -4.16 -24.06
CA LEU A 63 -1.56 -3.79 -22.65
C LEU A 63 -0.62 -4.64 -21.78
N VAL A 64 -0.54 -5.93 -22.06
CA VAL A 64 0.42 -6.85 -21.42
C VAL A 64 1.86 -6.47 -21.76
N ALA A 65 2.14 -6.11 -23.02
CA ALA A 65 3.47 -5.66 -23.42
C ALA A 65 3.84 -4.34 -22.73
N ASP A 66 2.91 -3.40 -22.62
CA ASP A 66 3.11 -2.14 -21.88
C ASP A 66 3.41 -2.41 -20.41
N TRP A 67 2.70 -3.34 -19.77
CA TRP A 67 2.96 -3.77 -18.40
C TRP A 67 4.38 -4.37 -18.25
N LYS A 68 4.76 -5.34 -19.11
CA LYS A 68 6.08 -5.97 -19.11
C LYS A 68 7.21 -4.97 -19.27
N ASN A 69 7.00 -3.93 -20.08
CA ASN A 69 7.99 -2.90 -20.35
C ASN A 69 8.01 -1.76 -19.31
N SER A 70 7.07 -1.74 -18.39
CA SER A 70 6.95 -0.71 -17.37
C SER A 70 6.88 -1.30 -15.95
N TYR A 71 5.69 -1.44 -15.44
CA TYR A 71 5.37 -1.78 -14.06
C TYR A 71 5.85 -3.18 -13.66
N GLY A 72 5.71 -4.16 -14.54
CA GLY A 72 6.10 -5.55 -14.31
C GLY A 72 7.59 -5.73 -13.97
N LYS A 73 8.46 -4.82 -14.43
CA LYS A 73 9.90 -4.86 -14.10
C LYS A 73 10.20 -4.62 -12.63
N TYR A 74 9.28 -4.01 -11.90
CA TYR A 74 9.46 -3.60 -10.51
C TYR A 74 8.67 -4.45 -9.53
N VAL A 75 7.88 -5.40 -10.02
CA VAL A 75 7.10 -6.32 -9.18
C VAL A 75 8.03 -7.31 -8.50
N GLN A 76 8.13 -7.21 -7.19
CA GLN A 76 8.94 -8.13 -6.36
C GLN A 76 8.11 -9.28 -5.79
N ASN A 77 6.80 -9.10 -5.62
CA ASN A 77 5.93 -10.17 -5.13
C ASN A 77 5.85 -11.28 -6.18
N PRO A 78 6.31 -12.52 -5.86
CA PRO A 78 6.38 -13.61 -6.82
C PRO A 78 5.02 -14.00 -7.40
N MET A 79 3.94 -13.84 -6.64
CA MET A 79 2.58 -14.13 -7.08
C MET A 79 2.05 -13.15 -8.14
N LEU A 80 2.63 -11.95 -8.23
CA LEU A 80 2.22 -10.88 -9.15
C LEU A 80 3.15 -10.70 -10.35
N GLN A 81 4.15 -11.58 -10.52
CA GLN A 81 5.11 -11.48 -11.64
C GLN A 81 4.51 -11.88 -12.99
N SER A 82 3.37 -12.59 -13.00
CA SER A 82 2.62 -12.86 -14.21
C SER A 82 1.55 -11.80 -14.44
N PRO A 83 1.47 -11.18 -15.63
CA PRO A 83 0.40 -10.24 -15.96
C PRO A 83 -0.99 -10.89 -16.00
N ASP A 84 -1.05 -12.20 -16.19
CA ASP A 84 -2.28 -12.96 -16.41
C ASP A 84 -2.80 -13.64 -15.14
N VAL A 85 -2.19 -13.38 -13.98
CA VAL A 85 -2.50 -14.06 -12.71
C VAL A 85 -3.99 -14.03 -12.37
N PHE A 86 -4.66 -12.89 -12.55
CA PHE A 86 -6.09 -12.74 -12.27
C PHE A 86 -6.99 -12.97 -13.48
N LEU A 87 -6.44 -13.12 -14.68
CA LEU A 87 -7.21 -13.44 -15.89
C LEU A 87 -7.82 -14.83 -15.79
N TYR A 88 -7.04 -15.80 -15.26
CA TYR A 88 -7.48 -17.19 -15.11
C TYR A 88 -8.25 -17.44 -13.81
N ASN A 89 -7.91 -16.73 -12.74
CA ASN A 89 -8.60 -16.84 -11.46
C ASN A 89 -8.58 -15.51 -10.72
N SER A 90 -9.65 -14.76 -10.84
CA SER A 90 -9.79 -13.45 -10.19
C SER A 90 -9.99 -13.52 -8.67
N SER A 91 -10.17 -14.72 -8.10
CA SER A 91 -10.39 -14.92 -6.66
C SER A 91 -9.11 -15.10 -5.86
N ILE A 92 -7.97 -15.30 -6.51
CA ILE A 92 -6.69 -15.48 -5.82
C ILE A 92 -6.36 -14.24 -5.00
N ARG A 93 -5.97 -14.45 -3.72
CA ARG A 93 -5.53 -13.40 -2.79
C ARG A 93 -4.24 -13.77 -2.05
N ASP A 94 -3.61 -14.89 -2.41
CA ASP A 94 -2.38 -15.40 -1.77
C ASP A 94 -1.22 -14.39 -1.82
N HIS A 95 -1.27 -13.44 -2.78
CA HIS A 95 -0.31 -12.35 -2.86
C HIS A 95 -0.39 -11.36 -1.68
N ILE A 96 -1.49 -11.36 -0.91
CA ILE A 96 -1.69 -10.50 0.26
C ILE A 96 -1.05 -11.13 1.51
N TYR A 97 -1.26 -12.43 1.71
CA TYR A 97 -0.76 -13.18 2.85
C TYR A 97 0.39 -14.12 2.45
N LEU A 98 1.49 -13.54 1.98
CA LEU A 98 2.69 -14.33 1.69
C LEU A 98 3.18 -15.04 2.95
N ASN A 99 3.44 -16.36 2.82
CA ASN A 99 3.99 -17.19 3.90
C ASN A 99 3.11 -17.27 5.17
N ALA A 100 1.79 -17.12 5.05
CA ALA A 100 0.88 -17.19 6.21
C ALA A 100 0.99 -18.54 6.97
N GLU A 101 1.11 -19.64 6.24
CA GLU A 101 1.29 -20.98 6.83
C GLU A 101 2.64 -21.08 7.57
N GLU A 102 3.73 -20.61 6.97
CA GLU A 102 5.04 -20.59 7.61
C GLU A 102 5.00 -19.72 8.87
N PHE A 103 4.40 -18.55 8.80
CA PHE A 103 4.26 -17.64 9.95
C PHE A 103 3.43 -18.29 11.05
N SER A 104 2.34 -18.99 10.73
CA SER A 104 1.50 -19.70 11.69
C SER A 104 2.28 -20.71 12.51
N ASN A 105 3.29 -21.37 11.93
CA ASN A 105 4.14 -22.35 12.62
C ASN A 105 5.08 -21.73 13.68
N TRP A 106 5.27 -20.41 13.66
CA TRP A 106 6.04 -19.68 14.66
C TRP A 106 5.20 -19.18 15.84
N LEU A 107 3.88 -19.31 15.76
CA LEU A 107 2.98 -18.91 16.84
C LEU A 107 2.86 -20.01 17.89
N VAL A 108 2.67 -19.63 19.15
CA VAL A 108 2.40 -20.57 20.26
C VAL A 108 1.12 -21.36 19.97
N GLU A 109 0.09 -20.68 19.50
CA GLU A 109 -1.13 -21.30 18.97
C GLU A 109 -1.19 -21.01 17.46
N PRO A 110 -1.08 -22.04 16.61
CA PRO A 110 -1.15 -21.85 15.17
C PRO A 110 -2.47 -21.16 14.77
N PHE A 111 -2.35 -20.05 14.07
CA PHE A 111 -3.50 -19.28 13.61
C PHE A 111 -3.31 -18.90 12.14
N CYS A 112 -4.33 -19.12 11.35
CA CYS A 112 -4.39 -18.68 9.97
C CYS A 112 -5.78 -18.12 9.73
N GLU A 113 -5.86 -16.81 9.54
CA GLU A 113 -7.11 -16.15 9.21
C GLU A 113 -7.39 -16.26 7.70
N PRO A 114 -8.55 -16.81 7.29
CA PRO A 114 -8.91 -16.82 5.88
C PRO A 114 -9.15 -15.37 5.41
N PHE A 115 -8.51 -15.02 4.28
CA PHE A 115 -8.75 -13.73 3.68
C PHE A 115 -10.16 -13.66 3.09
N SER A 116 -10.90 -12.62 3.43
CA SER A 116 -12.25 -12.39 2.91
C SER A 116 -12.44 -10.93 2.51
N GLU A 117 -13.18 -10.71 1.43
CA GLU A 117 -13.57 -9.38 0.97
C GLU A 117 -15.06 -9.18 1.04
N THR A 118 -15.48 -8.00 1.44
CA THR A 118 -16.88 -7.57 1.29
C THR A 118 -17.17 -7.31 -0.19
N LYS A 119 -18.30 -7.81 -0.68
CA LYS A 119 -18.70 -7.57 -2.07
C LYS A 119 -19.38 -6.22 -2.22
N TYR A 120 -18.67 -5.25 -2.79
CA TYR A 120 -19.14 -3.92 -3.13
C TYR A 120 -19.42 -3.74 -4.63
N SER A 121 -18.74 -4.51 -5.47
CA SER A 121 -18.79 -4.38 -6.92
C SER A 121 -18.61 -5.73 -7.61
N ASP A 122 -19.23 -5.91 -8.77
CA ASP A 122 -18.94 -7.05 -9.65
C ASP A 122 -17.62 -6.87 -10.40
N ASN A 123 -17.15 -5.65 -10.54
CA ASN A 123 -15.82 -5.35 -11.06
C ASN A 123 -14.76 -5.67 -9.99
N VAL A 124 -13.88 -6.64 -10.29
CA VAL A 124 -12.92 -7.17 -9.32
C VAL A 124 -11.92 -6.11 -8.86
N LEU A 125 -11.40 -5.30 -9.78
CA LEU A 125 -10.52 -4.19 -9.43
C LEU A 125 -11.22 -3.19 -8.49
N ARG A 126 -12.44 -2.77 -8.83
CA ARG A 126 -13.21 -1.84 -8.00
C ARG A 126 -13.56 -2.43 -6.65
N ASN A 127 -13.88 -3.72 -6.61
CA ASN A 127 -14.13 -4.41 -5.35
C ASN A 127 -12.88 -4.41 -4.46
N ARG A 128 -11.71 -4.70 -5.03
CA ARG A 128 -10.43 -4.66 -4.32
C ARG A 128 -10.14 -3.26 -3.75
N MET A 129 -10.21 -2.24 -4.59
CA MET A 129 -10.00 -0.84 -4.20
C MET A 129 -10.94 -0.41 -3.05
N LEU A 130 -12.22 -0.84 -3.07
CA LEU A 130 -13.19 -0.51 -2.02
C LEU A 130 -12.91 -1.24 -0.71
N ASN A 131 -12.43 -2.48 -0.74
CA ASN A 131 -12.03 -3.20 0.46
C ASN A 131 -10.80 -2.56 1.11
N GLU A 132 -9.80 -2.18 0.34
CA GLU A 132 -8.63 -1.45 0.83
C GLU A 132 -9.00 -0.10 1.44
N LEU A 133 -9.91 0.63 0.78
CA LEU A 133 -10.37 1.93 1.25
C LEU A 133 -11.15 1.84 2.57
N ARG A 134 -11.94 0.77 2.77
CA ARG A 134 -12.91 0.70 3.88
C ARG A 134 -12.51 -0.21 5.03
N HIS A 135 -11.73 -1.27 4.75
CA HIS A 135 -11.50 -2.35 5.72
C HIS A 135 -10.03 -2.64 5.99
N GLU A 136 -9.15 -2.40 5.02
CA GLU A 136 -7.78 -2.91 5.09
C GLU A 136 -6.75 -1.78 5.22
N THR A 137 -6.35 -1.21 4.10
CA THR A 137 -5.19 -0.31 4.04
C THR A 137 -5.47 1.04 4.69
N ILE A 138 -6.53 1.73 4.28
CA ILE A 138 -6.80 3.11 4.72
C ILE A 138 -7.16 3.21 6.19
N PRO A 139 -8.03 2.37 6.78
CA PRO A 139 -8.31 2.45 8.21
C PRO A 139 -7.06 2.25 9.07
N VAL A 140 -6.17 1.33 8.67
CA VAL A 140 -4.92 1.06 9.39
C VAL A 140 -3.94 2.23 9.27
N ILE A 141 -3.72 2.72 8.05
CA ILE A 141 -2.80 3.85 7.81
C ILE A 141 -3.27 5.10 8.55
N LEU A 142 -4.54 5.46 8.45
CA LEU A 142 -5.07 6.65 9.12
C LEU A 142 -4.97 6.55 10.64
N HIS A 143 -5.25 5.38 11.21
CA HIS A 143 -5.13 5.15 12.65
C HIS A 143 -3.68 5.30 13.13
N GLU A 144 -2.71 4.73 12.43
CA GLU A 144 -1.31 4.80 12.82
C GLU A 144 -0.73 6.20 12.58
N ASP A 145 -1.07 6.84 11.46
CA ASP A 145 -0.62 8.20 11.13
C ASP A 145 -1.20 9.24 12.10
N ASP A 146 -2.48 9.12 12.47
CA ASP A 146 -3.10 9.99 13.44
C ASP A 146 -2.41 9.90 14.80
N ARG A 147 -2.17 8.69 15.31
CA ARG A 147 -1.46 8.49 16.56
C ARG A 147 -0.03 9.03 16.53
N ASN A 148 0.69 8.78 15.44
CA ASN A 148 2.05 9.28 15.27
C ASN A 148 2.09 10.81 15.22
N SER A 149 1.24 11.43 14.44
CA SER A 149 1.24 12.87 14.23
C SER A 149 0.69 13.62 15.45
N MET A 150 -0.38 13.11 16.07
CA MET A 150 -0.97 13.73 17.26
C MET A 150 -0.06 13.64 18.49
N PHE A 151 0.79 12.62 18.61
CA PHE A 151 1.81 12.57 19.66
C PHE A 151 2.73 13.80 19.64
N TYR A 152 3.01 14.33 18.45
CA TYR A 152 3.82 15.55 18.25
C TYR A 152 2.97 16.80 18.01
N SER A 153 1.66 16.75 18.26
CA SER A 153 0.72 17.85 18.05
C SER A 153 0.71 18.38 16.60
N VAL A 154 0.77 17.45 15.63
CA VAL A 154 0.66 17.72 14.20
C VAL A 154 -0.64 17.11 13.70
N GLU A 155 -1.50 17.89 13.06
CA GLU A 155 -2.71 17.40 12.37
C GLU A 155 -2.34 16.86 10.99
N ASN A 156 -2.67 15.61 10.71
CA ASN A 156 -2.45 15.00 9.39
C ASN A 156 -3.74 15.06 8.56
N ARG A 157 -3.65 15.63 7.36
CA ARG A 157 -4.77 15.75 6.40
C ARG A 157 -4.51 14.94 5.14
N SER A 158 -5.53 14.24 4.66
CA SER A 158 -5.48 13.35 3.50
C SER A 158 -6.45 13.81 2.40
N PRO A 159 -6.09 14.78 1.56
CA PRO A 159 -7.01 15.38 0.56
C PRO A 159 -7.57 14.39 -0.45
N TYR A 160 -6.85 13.31 -0.75
CA TYR A 160 -7.37 12.27 -1.66
C TYR A 160 -8.58 11.52 -1.08
N LEU A 161 -8.76 11.54 0.24
CA LEU A 161 -9.92 10.93 0.90
C LEU A 161 -11.14 11.86 0.99
N ASP A 162 -11.13 12.98 0.23
CA ASP A 162 -12.32 13.81 0.07
C ASP A 162 -13.46 12.99 -0.52
N ARG A 163 -14.64 13.11 0.09
CA ARG A 163 -15.83 12.33 -0.28
C ARG A 163 -16.22 12.56 -1.74
N ASN A 164 -16.25 13.81 -2.18
CA ASN A 164 -16.71 14.15 -3.54
C ASN A 164 -15.73 13.60 -4.58
N LEU A 165 -14.41 13.66 -4.28
CA LEU A 165 -13.38 13.07 -5.12
C LEU A 165 -13.53 11.55 -5.20
N ALA A 166 -13.74 10.88 -4.08
CA ALA A 166 -13.93 9.43 -4.03
C ALA A 166 -15.18 9.00 -4.81
N GLU A 167 -16.33 9.65 -4.57
CA GLU A 167 -17.58 9.37 -5.28
C GLU A 167 -17.41 9.59 -6.79
N PHE A 168 -16.77 10.68 -7.20
CA PHE A 168 -16.47 10.92 -8.60
C PHE A 168 -15.60 9.81 -9.22
N LEU A 169 -14.50 9.43 -8.57
CA LEU A 169 -13.56 8.43 -9.09
C LEU A 169 -14.19 7.05 -9.25
N PHE A 170 -15.16 6.69 -8.42
CA PHE A 170 -15.91 5.44 -8.58
C PHE A 170 -16.92 5.48 -9.73
N THR A 171 -17.25 6.64 -10.27
CA THR A 171 -18.03 6.75 -11.53
C THR A 171 -17.16 6.66 -12.78
N VAL A 172 -15.85 6.92 -12.67
CA VAL A 172 -14.92 6.88 -13.80
C VAL A 172 -14.68 5.45 -14.26
N PRO A 173 -14.82 5.10 -15.55
CA PRO A 173 -14.52 3.76 -16.04
C PRO A 173 -13.07 3.35 -15.78
N SER A 174 -12.84 2.09 -15.36
CA SER A 174 -11.51 1.55 -14.98
C SER A 174 -10.46 1.72 -16.08
N ARG A 175 -10.86 1.70 -17.36
CA ARG A 175 -9.96 1.91 -18.51
C ARG A 175 -9.16 3.23 -18.46
N HIS A 176 -9.60 4.20 -17.65
CA HIS A 176 -8.93 5.48 -17.49
C HIS A 176 -7.94 5.51 -16.31
N LEU A 177 -7.95 4.50 -15.44
CA LEU A 177 -7.05 4.44 -14.27
C LEU A 177 -5.63 4.04 -14.65
N VAL A 178 -5.52 3.16 -15.66
CA VAL A 178 -4.23 2.67 -16.18
C VAL A 178 -4.17 2.96 -17.67
N LYS A 179 -3.08 3.56 -18.15
CA LYS A 179 -2.90 3.89 -19.57
C LYS A 179 -1.42 4.08 -19.89
N HIS A 180 -1.01 3.67 -21.09
CA HIS A 180 0.36 3.81 -21.60
C HIS A 180 1.45 3.23 -20.65
N GLY A 181 1.13 2.17 -19.93
CA GLY A 181 2.03 1.57 -18.96
C GLY A 181 2.14 2.32 -17.63
N PHE A 182 1.26 3.30 -17.36
CA PHE A 182 1.22 4.04 -16.11
C PHE A 182 -0.02 3.71 -15.30
N ALA A 183 0.18 3.27 -14.06
CA ALA A 183 -0.83 3.29 -13.02
C ALA A 183 -1.09 4.73 -12.54
N LYS A 184 -2.22 4.97 -11.89
CA LYS A 184 -2.66 6.32 -11.47
C LYS A 184 -2.70 7.32 -12.64
N TYR A 185 -3.07 6.87 -13.84
CA TYR A 185 -2.97 7.71 -15.04
C TYR A 185 -3.79 9.00 -14.95
N LEU A 186 -5.00 8.95 -14.40
CA LEU A 186 -5.83 10.15 -14.21
C LEU A 186 -5.15 11.19 -13.30
N LEU A 187 -4.56 10.74 -12.19
CA LEU A 187 -3.85 11.61 -11.25
C LEU A 187 -2.63 12.25 -11.93
N ARG A 188 -1.88 11.47 -12.71
CA ARG A 188 -0.74 11.97 -13.47
C ARG A 188 -1.16 12.99 -14.53
N ALA A 189 -2.22 12.70 -15.27
CA ALA A 189 -2.74 13.62 -16.28
C ALA A 189 -3.26 14.94 -15.66
N ALA A 190 -3.94 14.86 -14.51
CA ALA A 190 -4.38 16.04 -13.78
C ALA A 190 -3.23 16.88 -13.22
N GLY A 191 -2.10 16.24 -12.89
CA GLY A 191 -0.90 16.90 -12.38
C GLY A 191 -0.04 17.59 -13.44
N THR A 192 -0.36 17.42 -14.74
CA THR A 192 0.39 18.06 -15.83
C THR A 192 0.36 19.58 -15.69
N GLY A 193 1.52 20.20 -15.74
CA GLY A 193 1.68 21.64 -15.53
C GLY A 193 1.79 22.08 -14.07
N TYR A 194 1.51 21.19 -13.10
CA TYR A 194 1.65 21.47 -11.66
C TYR A 194 2.80 20.70 -11.01
N VAL A 195 3.12 19.53 -11.54
CA VAL A 195 4.14 18.62 -11.00
C VAL A 195 5.25 18.45 -12.04
N SER A 196 6.50 18.35 -11.57
CA SER A 196 7.64 18.09 -12.46
C SER A 196 7.43 16.80 -13.27
N GLU A 197 7.70 16.88 -14.57
CA GLU A 197 7.58 15.76 -15.52
C GLU A 197 8.36 14.50 -15.06
N ASN A 198 9.54 14.68 -14.47
CA ASN A 198 10.36 13.58 -13.95
C ASN A 198 9.68 12.82 -12.80
N VAL A 199 8.86 13.49 -12.00
CA VAL A 199 8.07 12.88 -10.93
C VAL A 199 6.78 12.31 -11.50
N LEU A 200 6.11 13.11 -12.34
CA LEU A 200 4.79 12.79 -12.88
C LEU A 200 4.81 11.51 -13.72
N TRP A 201 5.86 11.30 -14.53
CA TRP A 201 5.98 10.18 -15.44
C TRP A 201 7.04 9.13 -15.03
N ASP A 202 7.44 9.11 -13.74
CA ASP A 202 8.22 7.99 -13.21
C ASP A 202 7.34 6.73 -13.15
N LYS A 203 7.78 5.69 -13.86
CA LYS A 203 7.08 4.39 -13.91
C LYS A 203 7.28 3.54 -12.66
N ARG A 204 8.26 3.89 -11.83
CA ARG A 204 8.55 3.16 -10.60
C ARG A 204 7.53 3.53 -9.55
N LYS A 205 6.87 2.53 -8.95
CA LYS A 205 6.15 2.76 -7.70
C LYS A 205 7.18 2.96 -6.59
N ARG A 206 7.20 4.14 -6.02
CA ARG A 206 8.00 4.42 -4.82
C ARG A 206 7.08 4.36 -3.62
N GLY A 207 7.25 3.32 -2.80
CA GLY A 207 6.63 3.23 -1.49
C GLY A 207 7.52 3.89 -0.44
N PHE A 208 6.91 4.31 0.65
CA PHE A 208 7.65 4.74 1.84
C PHE A 208 8.06 3.49 2.62
N ASN A 209 9.26 3.00 2.36
CA ASN A 209 9.80 1.80 2.98
C ASN A 209 11.17 2.07 3.58
N ALA A 210 11.44 1.48 4.75
CA ALA A 210 12.77 1.41 5.30
C ALA A 210 13.20 -0.06 5.41
N PRO A 211 14.37 -0.42 4.91
CA PRO A 211 14.95 -1.73 5.19
C PRO A 211 15.20 -1.87 6.68
N ILE A 212 14.77 -2.97 7.30
CA ILE A 212 15.00 -3.22 8.72
C ILE A 212 16.47 -3.12 9.10
N ASP A 213 17.36 -3.54 8.21
CA ASP A 213 18.81 -3.53 8.42
C ASP A 213 19.40 -2.11 8.46
N SER A 214 18.68 -1.09 7.99
CA SER A 214 19.10 0.32 8.14
C SER A 214 18.76 0.91 9.51
N LEU A 215 17.82 0.30 10.23
CA LEU A 215 17.36 0.74 11.54
C LEU A 215 17.89 -0.13 12.68
N VAL A 216 18.10 -1.42 12.41
CA VAL A 216 18.48 -2.41 13.41
C VAL A 216 19.64 -3.25 12.85
N ASP A 217 20.80 -3.18 13.51
CA ASP A 217 21.90 -4.07 13.19
C ASP A 217 21.62 -5.48 13.74
N ARG A 218 20.99 -6.32 12.89
CA ARG A 218 20.64 -7.71 13.24
C ARG A 218 21.83 -8.62 13.47
N LYS A 219 23.03 -8.20 13.09
CA LYS A 219 24.28 -8.97 13.30
C LYS A 219 24.91 -8.66 14.64
N ASN A 220 24.60 -7.53 15.24
CA ASN A 220 25.13 -7.11 16.52
C ASN A 220 24.52 -7.94 17.66
N SER A 221 25.38 -8.58 18.47
CA SER A 221 24.94 -9.42 19.60
C SER A 221 24.19 -8.64 20.67
N GLN A 222 24.57 -7.38 20.93
CA GLN A 222 23.87 -6.52 21.89
C GLN A 222 22.46 -6.16 21.40
N THR A 223 22.29 -5.94 20.08
CA THR A 223 20.97 -5.70 19.49
C THR A 223 20.08 -6.93 19.64
N LYS A 224 20.61 -8.12 19.37
CA LYS A 224 19.89 -9.39 19.59
C LYS A 224 19.48 -9.58 21.03
N ASP A 225 20.40 -9.36 21.96
CA ASP A 225 20.16 -9.51 23.39
C ASP A 225 19.07 -8.55 23.88
N ARG A 226 19.12 -7.27 23.45
CA ARG A 226 18.08 -6.28 23.77
C ARG A 226 16.71 -6.68 23.22
N LEU A 227 16.65 -7.17 21.98
CA LEU A 227 15.39 -7.54 21.35
C LEU A 227 14.80 -8.83 21.93
N LEU A 228 15.63 -9.85 22.20
CA LEU A 228 15.18 -11.17 22.56
C LEU A 228 15.12 -11.40 24.07
N CYS A 229 16.07 -10.82 24.84
CA CYS A 229 16.20 -11.09 26.27
C CYS A 229 15.76 -9.95 27.18
N GLN A 230 15.86 -8.70 26.71
CA GLN A 230 15.55 -7.51 27.51
C GLN A 230 14.28 -6.79 27.07
N SER A 231 13.61 -7.26 26.01
CA SER A 231 12.36 -6.67 25.56
C SER A 231 11.24 -6.95 26.55
N PRO A 232 10.50 -5.93 27.02
CA PRO A 232 9.33 -6.15 27.87
C PRO A 232 8.27 -7.05 27.22
N ILE A 233 8.21 -7.09 25.90
CA ILE A 233 7.25 -7.93 25.16
C ILE A 233 7.55 -9.42 25.36
N PHE A 234 8.83 -9.83 25.35
CA PHE A 234 9.21 -11.22 25.55
C PHE A 234 9.25 -11.65 27.01
N ASN A 235 9.26 -10.71 27.95
CA ASN A 235 9.22 -11.00 29.39
C ASN A 235 7.80 -11.06 29.96
N THR A 236 6.78 -10.81 29.15
CA THR A 236 5.36 -10.84 29.53
C THR A 236 4.59 -12.04 28.94
N VAL A 237 5.28 -12.93 28.23
CA VAL A 237 4.73 -14.17 27.65
C VAL A 237 5.26 -15.39 28.39
#